data_c8670f74fb26dfc50aa5b8b8814315b3
#
_entry.id   c8670f74fb26dfc50aa5b8b8814315b3
#
_cell.length_a   1.000
_cell.length_b   1.000
_cell.length_c   1.000
_cell.angle_alpha   90.00
_cell.angle_beta   90.00
_cell.angle_gamma   90.00
#
_symmetry.space_group_name_H-M   'P 1'
#
loop_
_entity.id
_entity.type
_entity.pdbx_description
1 polymer ?
#
loop_
_entity_poly.entity_id
_entity_poly.type
_entity_poly.pdbx_seq_one_letter_code
_entity_poly.pdbx_strand_id
1 'polypeptide(L)'
;MESLDRRIVTLLAQDSSASISELAAQLDVPTSTLHQRIKKLESRGVIAGYRAVVDQRAAGLTLHALVSLTPIDPSRPDDVAEQLAPIAEVESCWSVAGTESYIVKVAVAEPSELEALLGRIRAVANVSTRTSVILSTPFEGRQAAIPEEGN
;
A
#
# COMPACT_ATOMS: atom_id res chain seq x y z
N MET A 1 -5.47 -18.75 -12.64
CA MET A 1 -5.10 -19.24 -11.26
C MET A 1 -6.12 -20.29 -10.84
N GLU A 2 -5.72 -21.45 -10.35
CA GLU A 2 -6.63 -22.51 -9.91
C GLU A 2 -7.60 -22.04 -8.80
N SER A 3 -8.80 -22.64 -8.72
CA SER A 3 -9.83 -22.23 -7.76
C SER A 3 -9.37 -22.32 -6.30
N LEU A 4 -8.60 -23.36 -5.96
CA LEU A 4 -8.03 -23.54 -4.62
C LEU A 4 -7.00 -22.42 -4.31
N ASP A 5 -6.13 -22.08 -5.24
CA ASP A 5 -5.12 -21.02 -5.07
C ASP A 5 -5.79 -19.67 -4.80
N ARG A 6 -6.90 -19.36 -5.47
CA ARG A 6 -7.70 -18.14 -5.21
C ARG A 6 -8.26 -18.12 -3.80
N ARG A 7 -8.84 -19.23 -3.36
CA ARG A 7 -9.37 -19.35 -2.00
C ARG A 7 -8.28 -19.18 -0.96
N ILE A 8 -7.09 -19.75 -1.18
CA ILE A 8 -5.91 -19.56 -0.31
C ILE A 8 -5.54 -18.08 -0.22
N VAL A 9 -5.37 -17.42 -1.36
CA VAL A 9 -4.99 -15.99 -1.40
C VAL A 9 -6.05 -15.12 -0.74
N THR A 10 -7.33 -15.40 -0.97
CA THR A 10 -8.43 -14.65 -0.36
C THR A 10 -8.43 -14.76 1.17
N LEU A 11 -8.26 -15.97 1.72
CA LEU A 11 -8.20 -16.18 3.15
C LEU A 11 -6.98 -15.53 3.80
N LEU A 12 -5.80 -15.69 3.20
CA LEU A 12 -4.57 -15.07 3.68
C LEU A 12 -4.62 -13.53 3.61
N ALA A 13 -5.31 -12.98 2.64
CA ALA A 13 -5.49 -11.54 2.53
C ALA A 13 -6.49 -10.97 3.55
N GLN A 14 -7.41 -11.80 4.05
CA GLN A 14 -8.32 -11.42 5.12
C GLN A 14 -7.64 -11.55 6.49
N ASP A 15 -6.92 -12.64 6.72
CA ASP A 15 -6.18 -12.91 7.95
C ASP A 15 -4.91 -13.72 7.66
N SER A 16 -3.78 -13.02 7.59
CA SER A 16 -2.47 -13.64 7.40
C SER A 16 -1.88 -14.24 8.69
N SER A 17 -2.54 -14.06 9.85
CA SER A 17 -2.11 -14.60 11.13
C SER A 17 -2.65 -16.01 11.41
N ALA A 18 -3.63 -16.48 10.64
CA ALA A 18 -4.19 -17.80 10.76
C ALA A 18 -3.12 -18.89 10.54
N SER A 19 -3.15 -19.93 11.36
CA SER A 19 -2.20 -21.04 11.23
C SER A 19 -2.48 -21.86 9.97
N ILE A 20 -1.44 -22.53 9.46
CA ILE A 20 -1.58 -23.45 8.31
C ILE A 20 -2.62 -24.54 8.59
N SER A 21 -2.71 -25.03 9.83
CA SER A 21 -3.68 -26.04 10.21
C SER A 21 -5.13 -25.53 10.16
N GLU A 22 -5.37 -24.31 10.64
CA GLU A 22 -6.69 -23.67 10.57
C GLU A 22 -7.13 -23.42 9.13
N LEU A 23 -6.22 -22.88 8.31
CA LEU A 23 -6.50 -22.64 6.89
C LEU A 23 -6.75 -23.95 6.12
N ALA A 24 -5.98 -25.01 6.41
CA ALA A 24 -6.15 -26.31 5.79
C ALA A 24 -7.53 -26.92 6.14
N ALA A 25 -7.96 -26.80 7.40
CA ALA A 25 -9.28 -27.23 7.83
C ALA A 25 -10.41 -26.46 7.12
N GLN A 26 -10.29 -25.11 7.00
CA GLN A 26 -11.27 -24.29 6.29
C GLN A 26 -11.38 -24.61 4.80
N LEU A 27 -10.28 -25.03 4.20
CA LEU A 27 -10.19 -25.33 2.76
C LEU A 27 -10.48 -26.80 2.46
N ASP A 28 -10.60 -27.64 3.49
CA ASP A 28 -10.76 -29.11 3.37
C ASP A 28 -9.62 -29.75 2.56
N VAL A 29 -8.38 -29.41 2.91
CA VAL A 29 -7.18 -29.95 2.27
C VAL A 29 -6.13 -30.39 3.31
N PRO A 30 -5.25 -31.34 3.00
CA PRO A 30 -4.13 -31.68 3.86
C PRO A 30 -3.20 -30.46 4.09
N THR A 31 -2.66 -30.32 5.30
CA THR A 31 -1.71 -29.24 5.66
C THR A 31 -0.48 -29.22 4.77
N SER A 32 0.02 -30.39 4.37
CA SER A 32 1.16 -30.52 3.44
C SER A 32 0.83 -29.96 2.04
N THR A 33 -0.36 -30.23 1.54
CA THR A 33 -0.85 -29.70 0.26
C THR A 33 -0.97 -28.19 0.33
N LEU A 34 -1.57 -27.65 1.39
CA LEU A 34 -1.71 -26.21 1.58
C LEU A 34 -0.33 -25.54 1.64
N HIS A 35 0.60 -26.10 2.44
CA HIS A 35 1.94 -25.53 2.57
C HIS A 35 2.69 -25.45 1.23
N GLN A 36 2.62 -26.52 0.42
CA GLN A 36 3.23 -26.54 -0.91
C GLN A 36 2.61 -25.51 -1.85
N ARG A 37 1.28 -25.32 -1.78
CA ARG A 37 0.57 -24.34 -2.60
C ARG A 37 0.94 -22.91 -2.22
N ILE A 38 1.01 -22.60 -0.93
CA ILE A 38 1.44 -21.27 -0.45
C ILE A 38 2.87 -20.98 -0.94
N LYS A 39 3.82 -21.92 -0.76
CA LYS A 39 5.19 -21.75 -1.27
C LYS A 39 5.23 -21.50 -2.78
N LYS A 40 4.39 -22.19 -3.56
CA LYS A 40 4.30 -21.96 -5.00
C LYS A 40 3.75 -20.57 -5.33
N LEU A 41 2.76 -20.07 -4.57
CA LEU A 41 2.20 -18.73 -4.73
C LEU A 41 3.22 -17.64 -4.37
N GLU A 42 4.01 -17.85 -3.32
CA GLU A 42 5.12 -16.98 -2.94
C GLU A 42 6.21 -16.95 -4.01
N SER A 43 6.67 -18.12 -4.46
CA SER A 43 7.73 -18.22 -5.49
C SER A 43 7.32 -17.61 -6.85
N ARG A 44 6.03 -17.58 -7.15
CA ARG A 44 5.48 -16.94 -8.36
C ARG A 44 5.18 -15.45 -8.16
N GLY A 45 5.40 -14.90 -6.95
CA GLY A 45 5.12 -13.51 -6.62
C GLY A 45 3.63 -13.16 -6.54
N VAL A 46 2.73 -14.16 -6.52
CA VAL A 46 1.28 -13.93 -6.29
C VAL A 46 1.06 -13.47 -4.85
N ILE A 47 1.79 -14.07 -3.90
CA ILE A 47 1.93 -13.57 -2.55
C ILE A 47 3.28 -12.84 -2.50
N ALA A 48 3.23 -11.51 -2.47
CA ALA A 48 4.43 -10.68 -2.47
C ALA A 48 5.08 -10.55 -1.08
N GLY A 49 4.35 -10.90 -0.03
CA GLY A 49 4.83 -10.83 1.36
C GLY A 49 3.70 -10.73 2.36
N TYR A 50 4.08 -10.62 3.62
CA TYR A 50 3.19 -10.47 4.77
C TYR A 50 3.62 -9.25 5.56
N ARG A 51 2.66 -8.49 6.08
CA ARG A 51 2.94 -7.33 6.92
C ARG A 51 1.92 -7.20 8.04
N ALA A 52 2.33 -6.65 9.18
CA ALA A 52 1.40 -6.26 10.21
C ALA A 52 0.59 -5.03 9.77
N VAL A 53 -0.68 -5.02 10.07
CA VAL A 53 -1.52 -3.82 9.99
C VAL A 53 -1.41 -3.09 11.31
N VAL A 54 -0.80 -1.88 11.29
CA VAL A 54 -0.58 -1.07 12.48
C VAL A 54 -1.64 0.03 12.54
N ASP A 55 -2.27 0.19 13.70
CA ASP A 55 -3.09 1.37 13.97
C ASP A 55 -2.16 2.59 14.13
N GLN A 56 -2.06 3.37 13.07
CA GLN A 56 -1.16 4.52 13.01
C GLN A 56 -1.54 5.61 14.01
N ARG A 57 -2.84 5.78 14.31
CA ARG A 57 -3.29 6.73 15.34
C ARG A 57 -2.83 6.30 16.73
N ALA A 58 -2.94 5.00 17.03
CA ALA A 58 -2.40 4.44 18.28
C ALA A 58 -0.88 4.55 18.34
N ALA A 59 -0.19 4.54 17.20
CA ALA A 59 1.25 4.78 17.07
C ALA A 59 1.64 6.28 17.09
N GLY A 60 0.67 7.20 17.25
CA GLY A 60 0.92 8.64 17.34
C GLY A 60 0.84 9.42 16.01
N LEU A 61 0.63 8.75 14.88
CA LEU A 61 0.46 9.40 13.58
C LEU A 61 -1.02 9.74 13.37
N THR A 62 -1.42 10.91 13.83
CA THR A 62 -2.85 11.28 13.91
C THR A 62 -3.36 12.05 12.70
N LEU A 63 -2.45 12.62 11.89
CA LEU A 63 -2.78 13.43 10.73
C LEU A 63 -2.29 12.76 9.45
N HIS A 64 -3.23 12.47 8.56
CA HIS A 64 -2.97 11.88 7.25
C HIS A 64 -3.37 12.83 6.14
N ALA A 65 -2.62 12.86 5.06
CA ALA A 65 -2.94 13.69 3.91
C ALA A 65 -2.59 13.00 2.59
N LEU A 66 -3.32 13.36 1.54
CA LEU A 66 -2.94 13.12 0.16
C LEU A 66 -2.31 14.39 -0.39
N VAL A 67 -1.14 14.28 -0.95
CA VAL A 67 -0.40 15.39 -1.54
C VAL A 67 -0.23 15.14 -3.02
N SER A 68 -0.90 15.95 -3.84
CA SER A 68 -0.72 15.97 -5.29
C SER A 68 0.54 16.74 -5.64
N LEU A 69 1.37 16.18 -6.49
CA LEU A 69 2.67 16.71 -6.88
C LEU A 69 2.72 16.96 -8.40
N THR A 70 3.16 18.16 -8.76
CA THR A 70 3.40 18.52 -10.15
C THR A 70 4.83 19.05 -10.31
N PRO A 71 5.70 18.45 -11.14
CA PRO A 71 7.02 18.96 -11.41
C PRO A 71 6.96 20.41 -11.88
N ILE A 72 7.85 21.26 -11.32
CA ILE A 72 7.92 22.69 -11.68
C ILE A 72 8.60 22.84 -13.05
N ASP A 73 9.58 22.02 -13.34
CA ASP A 73 10.31 22.01 -14.59
C ASP A 73 10.15 20.65 -15.31
N PRO A 74 9.27 20.56 -16.32
CA PRO A 74 9.03 19.31 -17.05
C PRO A 74 10.22 18.88 -17.94
N SER A 75 11.22 19.72 -18.13
CA SER A 75 12.42 19.35 -18.92
C SER A 75 13.44 18.53 -18.12
N ARG A 76 13.31 18.49 -16.79
CA ARG A 76 14.19 17.69 -15.93
C ARG A 76 13.80 16.21 -15.97
N PRO A 77 14.75 15.29 -15.69
CA PRO A 77 14.44 13.88 -15.52
C PRO A 77 13.33 13.67 -14.48
N ASP A 78 12.48 12.70 -14.74
CA ASP A 78 11.40 12.33 -13.82
C ASP A 78 11.94 11.40 -12.72
N ASP A 79 12.51 11.99 -11.69
CA ASP A 79 13.11 11.34 -10.53
C ASP A 79 12.34 11.57 -9.22
N VAL A 80 11.12 12.12 -9.30
CA VAL A 80 10.30 12.49 -8.13
C VAL A 80 10.14 11.33 -7.15
N ALA A 81 9.79 10.14 -7.64
CA ALA A 81 9.59 8.98 -6.79
C ALA A 81 10.88 8.57 -6.06
N GLU A 82 12.02 8.63 -6.73
CA GLU A 82 13.34 8.30 -6.15
C GLU A 82 13.74 9.32 -5.07
N GLN A 83 13.47 10.60 -5.30
CA GLN A 83 13.75 11.67 -4.35
C GLN A 83 12.86 11.58 -3.09
N LEU A 84 11.66 11.04 -3.22
CA LEU A 84 10.71 10.89 -2.10
C LEU A 84 10.89 9.58 -1.33
N ALA A 85 11.44 8.54 -1.93
CA ALA A 85 11.60 7.23 -1.31
C ALA A 85 12.32 7.23 0.06
N PRO A 86 13.31 8.10 0.33
CA PRO A 86 13.95 8.18 1.65
C PRO A 86 13.12 8.88 2.73
N ILE A 87 12.00 9.53 2.39
CA ILE A 87 11.19 10.30 3.33
C ILE A 87 10.25 9.34 4.07
N ALA A 88 10.52 9.08 5.33
CA ALA A 88 9.81 8.07 6.13
C ALA A 88 8.31 8.37 6.31
N GLU A 89 7.92 9.64 6.32
CA GLU A 89 6.52 10.08 6.44
C GLU A 89 5.70 9.85 5.15
N VAL A 90 6.36 9.53 4.03
CA VAL A 90 5.69 9.16 2.77
C VAL A 90 5.42 7.66 2.76
N GLU A 91 4.16 7.30 2.96
CA GLU A 91 3.73 5.90 3.00
C GLU A 91 3.57 5.26 1.63
N SER A 92 3.10 6.05 0.67
CA SER A 92 2.79 5.59 -0.69
C SER A 92 3.04 6.70 -1.70
N CYS A 93 3.45 6.31 -2.90
CA CYS A 93 3.64 7.20 -4.03
C CYS A 93 3.07 6.54 -5.28
N TRP A 94 2.15 7.23 -5.96
CA TRP A 94 1.54 6.79 -7.20
C TRP A 94 1.86 7.78 -8.31
N SER A 95 2.35 7.30 -9.44
CA SER A 95 2.33 8.04 -10.69
C SER A 95 0.92 7.97 -11.27
N VAL A 96 0.35 9.09 -11.64
CA VAL A 96 -1.04 9.20 -12.07
C VAL A 96 -1.14 9.92 -13.41
N ALA A 97 -2.16 9.57 -14.17
CA ALA A 97 -2.53 10.30 -15.38
C ALA A 97 -3.63 11.32 -15.02
N GLY A 98 -3.30 12.61 -15.09
CA GLY A 98 -4.24 13.67 -14.72
C GLY A 98 -3.57 15.03 -14.74
N THR A 99 -4.10 15.95 -13.95
CA THR A 99 -3.56 17.31 -13.79
C THR A 99 -2.22 17.28 -13.07
N GLU A 100 -2.09 16.45 -12.04
CA GLU A 100 -0.87 16.17 -11.32
C GLU A 100 -0.13 14.96 -11.91
N SER A 101 1.18 14.87 -11.67
CA SER A 101 2.01 13.73 -12.12
C SER A 101 2.08 12.63 -11.06
N TYR A 102 2.04 13.00 -9.78
CA TYR A 102 2.11 12.06 -8.66
C TYR A 102 1.12 12.41 -7.57
N ILE A 103 0.68 11.40 -6.85
CA ILE A 103 -0.02 11.54 -5.57
C ILE A 103 0.74 10.74 -4.54
N VAL A 104 1.01 11.35 -3.38
CA VAL A 104 1.59 10.64 -2.24
C VAL A 104 0.63 10.66 -1.06
N LYS A 105 0.64 9.59 -0.28
CA LYS A 105 -0.01 9.53 1.03
C LYS A 105 1.06 9.74 2.09
N VAL A 106 0.79 10.65 3.01
CA VAL A 106 1.70 10.99 4.11
C VAL A 106 0.99 10.86 5.45
N ALA A 107 1.77 10.55 6.50
CA ALA A 107 1.32 10.46 7.87
C ALA A 107 2.29 11.19 8.81
N VAL A 108 1.76 12.04 9.67
CA VAL A 108 2.50 12.82 10.67
C VAL A 108 1.70 12.92 11.97
N ALA A 109 2.33 13.36 13.07
CA ALA A 109 1.65 13.50 14.33
C ALA A 109 0.77 14.77 14.40
N GLU A 110 1.24 15.88 13.83
CA GLU A 110 0.58 17.19 13.98
C GLU A 110 0.73 18.10 12.75
N PRO A 111 -0.09 19.18 12.64
CA PRO A 111 -0.06 20.07 11.48
C PRO A 111 1.30 20.76 11.21
N SER A 112 2.05 21.09 12.26
CA SER A 112 3.38 21.69 12.10
C SER A 112 4.37 20.75 11.42
N GLU A 113 4.28 19.45 11.69
CA GLU A 113 5.08 18.43 11.00
C GLU A 113 4.68 18.28 9.55
N LEU A 114 3.38 18.38 9.23
CA LEU A 114 2.91 18.39 7.85
C LEU A 114 3.47 19.59 7.08
N GLU A 115 3.46 20.78 7.67
CA GLU A 115 4.03 21.98 7.05
C GLU A 115 5.52 21.80 6.73
N ALA A 116 6.30 21.28 7.69
CA ALA A 116 7.71 20.99 7.51
C ALA A 116 7.96 19.93 6.44
N LEU A 117 7.15 18.85 6.42
CA LEU A 117 7.21 17.80 5.43
C LEU A 117 6.95 18.33 4.02
N LEU A 118 5.91 19.14 3.82
CA LEU A 118 5.60 19.76 2.54
C LEU A 118 6.75 20.64 2.03
N GLY A 119 7.41 21.37 2.94
CA GLY A 119 8.63 22.13 2.62
C GLY A 119 9.76 21.24 2.10
N ARG A 120 10.02 20.11 2.78
CA ARG A 120 11.03 19.14 2.35
C ARG A 120 10.69 18.52 1.00
N ILE A 121 9.46 18.08 0.79
CA ILE A 121 9.00 17.48 -0.47
C ILE A 121 9.23 18.44 -1.63
N ARG A 122 8.81 19.71 -1.49
CA ARG A 122 9.02 20.74 -2.52
C ARG A 122 10.49 20.96 -2.83
N ALA A 123 11.33 20.99 -1.79
CA ALA A 123 12.76 21.26 -1.94
C ALA A 123 13.50 20.10 -2.64
N VAL A 124 13.25 18.84 -2.25
CA VAL A 124 14.01 17.70 -2.77
C VAL A 124 13.52 17.27 -4.15
N ALA A 125 12.21 17.27 -4.39
CA ALA A 125 11.63 16.78 -5.64
C ALA A 125 11.36 17.90 -6.67
N ASN A 126 11.58 19.17 -6.34
CA ASN A 126 11.32 20.33 -7.21
C ASN A 126 9.90 20.30 -7.79
N VAL A 127 8.92 20.18 -6.92
CA VAL A 127 7.51 20.06 -7.26
C VAL A 127 6.67 21.17 -6.61
N SER A 128 5.55 21.51 -7.21
CA SER A 128 4.45 22.18 -6.55
C SER A 128 3.56 21.15 -5.86
N THR A 129 2.93 21.55 -4.76
CA THR A 129 2.11 20.64 -3.93
C THR A 129 0.70 21.18 -3.76
N ARG A 130 -0.28 20.28 -3.81
CA ARG A 130 -1.66 20.53 -3.40
C ARG A 130 -2.04 19.45 -2.39
N THR A 131 -2.43 19.85 -1.20
CA THR A 131 -2.65 18.94 -0.07
C THR A 131 -4.13 18.83 0.26
N SER A 132 -4.60 17.60 0.43
CA SER A 132 -5.92 17.27 0.94
C SER A 132 -5.77 16.47 2.23
N VAL A 133 -6.19 17.05 3.35
CA VAL A 133 -6.16 16.39 4.65
C VAL A 133 -7.28 15.36 4.72
N ILE A 134 -6.95 14.14 5.15
CA ILE A 134 -7.90 13.05 5.34
C ILE A 134 -8.61 13.26 6.69
N LEU A 135 -9.89 13.56 6.64
CA LEU A 135 -10.68 13.79 7.85
C LEU A 135 -11.12 12.47 8.51
N SER A 136 -11.45 11.48 7.69
CA SER A 136 -11.81 10.15 8.16
C SER A 136 -11.47 9.11 7.10
N THR A 137 -11.25 7.87 7.53
CA THR A 137 -10.98 6.73 6.65
C THR A 137 -12.03 5.65 6.92
N PRO A 138 -13.20 5.70 6.26
CA PRO A 138 -14.25 4.70 6.47
C PRO A 138 -13.80 3.27 6.19
N PHE A 139 -12.91 3.10 5.23
CA PHE A 139 -12.19 1.85 4.96
C PHE A 139 -10.95 2.12 4.11
N GLU A 140 -9.92 1.30 4.29
CA GLU A 140 -8.67 1.35 3.51
C GLU A 140 -8.08 -0.05 3.38
N GLY A 141 -7.27 -0.26 2.36
CA GLY A 141 -6.50 -1.50 2.20
C GLY A 141 -7.34 -2.75 1.94
N ARG A 142 -8.62 -2.61 1.60
CA ARG A 142 -9.44 -3.76 1.22
C ARG A 142 -8.88 -4.37 -0.07
N GLN A 143 -8.73 -5.69 -0.05
CA GLN A 143 -8.38 -6.38 -1.26
C GLN A 143 -9.55 -6.34 -2.25
N ALA A 144 -9.25 -5.95 -3.48
CA ALA A 144 -10.21 -6.10 -4.57
C ALA A 144 -10.53 -7.57 -4.78
N ALA A 145 -11.77 -7.86 -5.16
CA ALA A 145 -12.17 -9.22 -5.51
C ALA A 145 -11.27 -9.74 -6.63
N ILE A 146 -10.71 -10.95 -6.43
CA ILE A 146 -9.92 -11.63 -7.46
C ILE A 146 -10.91 -12.13 -8.51
N PRO A 147 -10.82 -11.68 -9.79
CA PRO A 147 -11.77 -12.09 -10.81
C PRO A 147 -11.79 -13.62 -10.98
N GLU A 148 -12.98 -14.19 -11.13
CA GLU A 148 -13.11 -15.54 -11.64
C GLU A 148 -12.67 -15.54 -13.10
N GLU A 149 -11.92 -16.56 -13.53
CA GLU A 149 -11.65 -16.70 -14.96
C GLU A 149 -12.99 -16.91 -15.65
N GLY A 150 -13.31 -15.98 -16.55
CA GLY A 150 -14.54 -16.06 -17.31
C GLY A 150 -14.68 -17.40 -18.01
N ASN A 151 -15.86 -17.96 -17.89
CA ASN A 151 -16.32 -19.16 -18.58
C ASN A 151 -16.37 -18.86 -20.09
#